data_ed9af308e2f7072d47a388c3bce8c996
#
_entry.id   ed9af308e2f7072d47a388c3bce8c996
#
_cell.length_a   1.000
_cell.length_b   1.000
_cell.length_c   1.000
_cell.angle_alpha   90.00
_cell.angle_beta   90.00
_cell.angle_gamma   90.00
#
_symmetry.space_group_name_H-M   'P 1'
#
loop_
_entity.id
_entity.type
_entity.pdbx_description
1 polymer ?
#
loop_
_entity_poly.entity_id
_entity_poly.type
_entity_poly.pdbx_seq_one_letter_code
_entity_poly.pdbx_strand_id
1 'polypeptide(L)' 'MKAMEIREKNLSELQEKLVDLKDELYKLRFQLAINQLENLMRITAVKKDIARVKTIIREIEIKDSQNA' A
#
# COMPACT_ATOMS: atom_id res chain seq x y z
N MET A 1 -1.65 -1.42 -9.26
CA MET A 1 -2.29 -2.49 -8.46
C MET A 1 -3.79 -2.39 -8.61
N LYS A 2 -4.47 -3.48 -8.96
CA LYS A 2 -5.93 -3.49 -9.16
C LYS A 2 -6.62 -3.88 -7.85
N ALA A 3 -7.77 -3.25 -7.56
CA ALA A 3 -8.51 -3.52 -6.33
C ALA A 3 -8.92 -5.00 -6.21
N MET A 4 -9.28 -5.63 -7.32
CA MET A 4 -9.64 -7.04 -7.34
C MET A 4 -8.49 -7.95 -6.87
N GLU A 5 -7.28 -7.68 -7.33
CA GLU A 5 -6.10 -8.45 -6.91
C GLU A 5 -5.82 -8.30 -5.42
N ILE A 6 -6.02 -7.09 -4.89
CA ILE A 6 -5.85 -6.83 -3.47
C ILE A 6 -6.89 -7.59 -2.65
N ARG A 7 -8.14 -7.61 -3.09
CA ARG A 7 -9.24 -8.28 -2.37
C ARG A 7 -9.12 -9.79 -2.33
N GLU A 8 -8.38 -10.41 -3.25
CA GLU A 8 -8.13 -11.84 -3.26
C GLU A 8 -7.12 -12.27 -2.19
N LYS A 9 -6.38 -11.33 -1.63
CA LYS A 9 -5.38 -11.60 -0.60
C LYS A 9 -6.03 -11.65 0.79
N ASN A 10 -5.50 -12.52 1.66
CA ASN A 10 -5.95 -12.52 3.06
C ASN A 10 -5.35 -11.34 3.82
N LEU A 11 -5.85 -11.09 5.04
CA LEU A 11 -5.44 -9.95 5.85
C LEU A 11 -3.93 -9.94 6.12
N SER A 12 -3.35 -11.11 6.42
CA SER A 12 -1.91 -11.23 6.68
C SER A 12 -1.08 -10.81 5.48
N GLU A 13 -1.45 -11.28 4.29
CA GLU A 13 -0.75 -10.91 3.05
C GLU A 13 -0.88 -9.42 2.75
N LEU A 14 -2.04 -8.84 3.04
CA LEU A 14 -2.27 -7.40 2.85
C LEU A 14 -1.41 -6.57 3.78
N GLN A 15 -1.26 -7.01 5.03
CA GLN A 15 -0.41 -6.32 6.00
C GLN A 15 1.07 -6.37 5.58
N GLU A 16 1.53 -7.52 5.08
CA GLU A 16 2.88 -7.63 4.53
C GLU A 16 3.07 -6.73 3.33
N LYS A 17 2.07 -6.68 2.44
CA LYS A 17 2.12 -5.82 1.26
C LYS A 17 2.20 -4.35 1.67
N LEU A 18 1.46 -3.96 2.71
CA LEU A 18 1.50 -2.59 3.21
C LEU A 18 2.89 -2.22 3.73
N VAL A 19 3.55 -3.11 4.46
CA VAL A 19 4.91 -2.88 4.94
C VAL A 19 5.87 -2.70 3.77
N ASP A 20 5.80 -3.57 2.77
CA ASP A 20 6.63 -3.49 1.58
C ASP A 20 6.44 -2.17 0.83
N LEU A 21 5.19 -1.72 0.70
CA LEU A 21 4.89 -0.45 0.03
C LEU A 21 5.42 0.74 0.82
N LYS A 22 5.34 0.71 2.15
CA LYS A 22 5.90 1.76 2.99
C LYS A 22 7.41 1.82 2.86
N ASP A 23 8.09 0.67 2.84
CA ASP A 23 9.54 0.60 2.65
C ASP A 23 9.92 1.18 1.29
N GLU A 24 9.18 0.86 0.24
CA GLU A 24 9.39 1.40 -1.09
C GLU A 24 9.23 2.93 -1.08
N LEU A 25 8.21 3.44 -0.39
CA LEU A 25 7.99 4.88 -0.28
C LEU A 25 9.17 5.57 0.39
N TYR A 26 9.69 5.01 1.49
CA TYR A 26 10.84 5.58 2.17
C TYR A 26 12.08 5.61 1.28
N LYS A 27 12.32 4.54 0.51
CA LYS A 27 13.42 4.49 -0.44
C LYS A 27 13.29 5.56 -1.52
N LEU A 28 12.09 5.73 -2.07
CA LEU A 28 11.83 6.74 -3.08
C LEU A 28 12.00 8.15 -2.54
N ARG A 29 11.55 8.42 -1.31
CA ARG A 29 11.74 9.71 -0.65
C ARG A 29 13.21 10.01 -0.41
N PHE A 30 13.98 8.99 -0.01
CA PHE A 30 15.43 9.13 0.16
C PHE A 30 16.11 9.47 -1.17
N GLN A 31 15.74 8.77 -2.24
CA GLN A 31 16.27 9.06 -3.58
C GLN A 31 15.95 10.49 -4.02
N LEU A 32 14.74 10.96 -3.71
CA LEU A 32 14.34 12.33 -4.00
C LEU A 32 15.21 13.32 -3.23
N ALA A 33 15.46 13.06 -1.95
CA ALA A 33 16.25 13.95 -1.08
C ALA A 33 17.68 14.10 -1.58
N ILE A 34 18.26 13.08 -2.21
CA ILE A 34 19.62 13.13 -2.75
C ILE A 34 19.65 13.39 -4.25
N ASN A 35 18.53 13.81 -4.84
CA ASN A 35 18.39 14.13 -6.26
C ASN A 35 18.70 12.96 -7.20
N GLN A 36 18.42 11.72 -6.78
CA GLN A 36 18.63 10.52 -7.60
C GLN A 36 17.32 9.89 -8.09
N LEU A 37 16.18 10.51 -7.81
CA LEU A 37 14.89 10.02 -8.28
C LEU A 37 14.57 10.63 -9.65
N GLU A 38 14.46 9.77 -10.66
CA GLU A 38 14.19 10.19 -12.04
C GLU A 38 12.73 10.56 -12.28
N ASN A 39 11.79 9.91 -11.57
CA ASN A 39 10.37 10.10 -11.82
C ASN A 39 9.59 10.26 -10.52
N LEU A 40 9.15 11.49 -10.24
CA LEU A 40 8.36 11.82 -9.06
C LEU A 40 7.01 11.11 -9.02
N MET A 41 6.48 10.70 -10.17
CA MET A 41 5.20 9.99 -10.24
C MET A 41 5.25 8.63 -9.56
N ARG A 42 6.43 8.05 -9.38
CA ARG A 42 6.58 6.80 -8.63
C ARG A 42 6.14 6.96 -7.17
N ILE A 43 6.46 8.10 -6.56
CA ILE A 43 6.03 8.39 -5.18
C ILE A 43 4.50 8.46 -5.12
N THR A 44 3.87 9.16 -6.06
CA THR A 44 2.42 9.26 -6.12
C THR A 44 1.77 7.89 -6.32
N ALA A 45 2.32 7.07 -7.21
CA ALA A 45 1.80 5.73 -7.47
C ALA A 45 1.86 4.84 -6.23
N VAL A 46 2.99 4.86 -5.50
CA VAL A 46 3.15 4.07 -4.27
C VAL A 46 2.19 4.57 -3.19
N LYS A 47 2.02 5.87 -3.03
CA LYS A 47 1.05 6.43 -2.07
C LYS A 47 -0.37 5.98 -2.38
N LYS A 48 -0.77 5.93 -3.65
CA LYS A 48 -2.08 5.45 -4.05
C LYS A 48 -2.25 3.96 -3.73
N ASP A 49 -1.23 3.16 -3.97
CA ASP A 49 -1.27 1.74 -3.64
C ASP A 49 -1.39 1.52 -2.13
N ILE A 50 -0.65 2.28 -1.32
CA ILE A 50 -0.76 2.24 0.13
C ILE A 50 -2.19 2.55 0.57
N ALA A 51 -2.79 3.60 0.02
CA ALA A 51 -4.16 4.00 0.34
C ALA A 51 -5.16 2.90 -0.01
N ARG A 52 -4.99 2.25 -1.17
CA ARG A 52 -5.85 1.15 -1.60
C ARG A 52 -5.76 -0.05 -0.66
N VAL A 53 -4.53 -0.44 -0.30
CA VAL A 53 -4.32 -1.58 0.60
C VAL A 53 -4.90 -1.27 1.98
N LYS A 54 -4.68 -0.08 2.51
CA LYS A 54 -5.25 0.33 3.79
C LYS A 54 -6.78 0.30 3.77
N THR A 55 -7.39 0.76 2.69
CA THR A 55 -8.84 0.76 2.55
C THR A 55 -9.40 -0.66 2.56
N ILE A 56 -8.77 -1.57 1.83
CA ILE A 56 -9.20 -2.97 1.79
C ILE A 56 -9.03 -3.64 3.16
N ILE A 57 -7.91 -3.41 3.83
CA ILE A 57 -7.69 -3.93 5.20
C ILE A 57 -8.79 -3.44 6.12
N ARG A 58 -9.13 -2.15 6.06
CA ARG A 58 -10.17 -1.57 6.89
C ARG A 58 -11.54 -2.19 6.60
N GLU A 59 -11.86 -2.41 5.32
CA GLU A 59 -13.11 -3.08 4.93
C GLU A 59 -13.20 -4.49 5.52
N ILE A 60 -12.11 -5.25 5.46
CA ILE A 60 -12.05 -6.61 6.02
C ILE A 60 -12.25 -6.56 7.53
N GLU A 61 -11.58 -5.67 8.24
CA GLU A 61 -11.70 -5.53 9.69
C GLU A 61 -13.11 -5.15 10.11
N ILE A 62 -13.74 -4.23 9.39
CA ILE A 62 -15.12 -3.82 9.66
C ILE A 62 -16.09 -4.98 9.43
N LYS A 63 -15.90 -5.71 8.32
CA LYS A 63 -16.75 -6.84 7.98
C LYS A 63 -16.65 -7.95 9.03
N ASP A 64 -15.44 -8.29 9.45
CA ASP A 64 -15.21 -9.29 10.50
C ASP A 64 -15.87 -8.84 11.81
N SER A 65 -15.77 -7.57 12.16
CA SER A 65 -16.38 -7.00 13.34
C SER A 65 -17.89 -7.07 13.29
N GLN A 66 -18.50 -6.85 12.14
CA GLN A 66 -19.96 -6.91 11.95
C GLN A 66 -20.48 -8.36 11.99
N ASN A 67 -19.65 -9.30 11.62
CA ASN A 67 -20.01 -10.73 11.58
C ASN A 67 -19.77 -11.44 12.90
N ALA A 68 -19.14 -10.76 13.84
CA ALA A 68 -18.91 -11.30 15.18
C ALA A 68 -20.13 -11.06 16.13
#